data_fa65633c65f5d6fc9911d6cfc77041a5
#
_entry.id   fa65633c65f5d6fc9911d6cfc77041a5
#
_cell.length_a   1.000
_cell.length_b   1.000
_cell.length_c   1.000
_cell.angle_alpha   90.00
_cell.angle_beta   90.00
_cell.angle_gamma   90.00
#
_symmetry.space_group_name_H-M   'P 1'
#
loop_
_entity.id
_entity.type
_entity.pdbx_description
1 polymer ?
#
loop_
_entity_poly.entity_id
_entity_poly.type
_entity_poly.pdbx_seq_one_letter_code
_entity_poly.pdbx_strand_id
1 'polypeptide(L)'
;MNKKSLLIIAVSVLVIALIGITYLLFTEKQSNRELIEEFALEKEDLENEYTRFAQQYDELKLTVSNDSLSILLEQEQIKTQRLLEELRTVKSSNATEIRRLKKELASLRKIMIGYINQIDSLNKLTNQQKQVIAEVTQKYNAASRQISNLSEEKKNLNKKVTLAAQLDATNIWIEPKNKRDKKVKKVKDIVKFA
;
A
#
# COMPACT_ATOMS: atom_id res chain seq x y z
N MET A 1 -60.07 -18.81 -69.72
CA MET A 1 -58.98 -19.40 -68.96
C MET A 1 -59.45 -20.72 -68.38
N ASN A 2 -58.77 -21.81 -68.71
CA ASN A 2 -59.20 -23.15 -68.27
C ASN A 2 -58.96 -23.29 -66.78
N LYS A 3 -59.98 -23.81 -66.05
CA LYS A 3 -59.86 -24.04 -64.57
C LYS A 3 -58.56 -24.80 -64.15
N LYS A 4 -58.07 -25.67 -65.07
CA LYS A 4 -56.80 -26.43 -64.87
C LYS A 4 -55.55 -25.51 -64.90
N SER A 5 -55.49 -24.52 -65.80
CA SER A 5 -54.34 -23.61 -65.90
C SER A 5 -54.28 -22.63 -64.67
N LEU A 6 -55.45 -22.26 -64.18
CA LEU A 6 -55.57 -21.41 -62.98
C LEU A 6 -55.06 -22.17 -61.74
N LEU A 7 -55.36 -23.44 -61.65
CA LEU A 7 -54.92 -24.30 -60.56
C LEU A 7 -53.39 -24.55 -60.60
N ILE A 8 -52.80 -24.74 -61.80
CA ILE A 8 -51.34 -24.87 -61.97
C ILE A 8 -50.61 -23.58 -61.54
N ILE A 9 -51.14 -22.42 -61.94
CA ILE A 9 -50.56 -21.12 -61.52
C ILE A 9 -50.64 -20.95 -60.02
N ALA A 10 -51.77 -21.28 -59.39
CA ALA A 10 -51.91 -21.18 -57.95
C ALA A 10 -50.94 -22.10 -57.18
N VAL A 11 -50.74 -23.31 -57.63
CA VAL A 11 -49.76 -24.29 -57.06
C VAL A 11 -48.32 -23.80 -57.25
N SER A 12 -47.97 -23.26 -58.42
CA SER A 12 -46.60 -22.73 -58.65
C SER A 12 -46.29 -21.53 -57.77
N VAL A 13 -47.25 -20.61 -57.55
CA VAL A 13 -47.07 -19.48 -56.62
C VAL A 13 -46.90 -19.97 -55.17
N LEU A 14 -47.65 -20.99 -54.79
CA LEU A 14 -47.56 -21.56 -53.44
C LEU A 14 -46.21 -22.23 -53.23
N VAL A 15 -45.69 -22.96 -54.22
CA VAL A 15 -44.34 -23.58 -54.15
C VAL A 15 -43.24 -22.51 -54.05
N ILE A 16 -43.33 -21.44 -54.83
CA ILE A 16 -42.38 -20.33 -54.79
C ILE A 16 -42.41 -19.67 -53.40
N ALA A 17 -43.61 -19.43 -52.83
CA ALA A 17 -43.78 -18.87 -51.50
C ALA A 17 -43.15 -19.78 -50.41
N LEU A 18 -43.35 -21.10 -50.48
CA LEU A 18 -42.75 -22.06 -49.59
C LEU A 18 -41.21 -22.06 -49.66
N ILE A 19 -40.65 -22.00 -50.86
CA ILE A 19 -39.20 -21.88 -51.06
C ILE A 19 -38.69 -20.58 -50.45
N GLY A 20 -39.39 -19.45 -50.64
CA GLY A 20 -39.03 -18.17 -50.04
C GLY A 20 -39.04 -18.21 -48.52
N ILE A 21 -40.06 -18.80 -47.91
CA ILE A 21 -40.18 -18.92 -46.44
C ILE A 21 -39.06 -19.87 -45.90
N THR A 22 -38.78 -20.99 -46.54
CA THR A 22 -37.72 -21.89 -46.10
C THR A 22 -36.34 -21.25 -46.21
N TYR A 23 -36.11 -20.45 -47.25
CA TYR A 23 -34.85 -19.71 -47.39
C TYR A 23 -34.69 -18.64 -46.28
N LEU A 24 -35.73 -17.87 -45.97
CA LEU A 24 -35.69 -16.90 -44.88
C LEU A 24 -35.48 -17.55 -43.51
N LEU A 25 -36.16 -18.65 -43.22
CA LEU A 25 -35.96 -19.41 -41.98
C LEU A 25 -34.55 -20.04 -41.89
N PHE A 26 -34.00 -20.46 -43.02
CA PHE A 26 -32.63 -20.99 -43.06
C PHE A 26 -31.59 -19.90 -42.76
N THR A 27 -31.71 -18.73 -43.41
CA THR A 27 -30.78 -17.60 -43.18
C THR A 27 -30.89 -17.06 -41.75
N GLU A 28 -32.08 -16.95 -41.21
CA GLU A 28 -32.31 -16.54 -39.81
C GLU A 28 -31.69 -17.54 -38.82
N LYS A 29 -31.84 -18.84 -39.08
CA LYS A 29 -31.25 -19.89 -38.25
C LYS A 29 -29.72 -19.90 -38.31
N GLN A 30 -29.14 -19.59 -39.48
CA GLN A 30 -27.70 -19.50 -39.63
C GLN A 30 -27.13 -18.29 -38.89
N SER A 31 -27.74 -17.10 -39.05
CA SER A 31 -27.37 -15.88 -38.36
C SER A 31 -27.45 -16.04 -36.80
N ASN A 32 -28.51 -16.71 -36.33
CA ASN A 32 -28.64 -17.01 -34.89
C ASN A 32 -27.54 -17.98 -34.39
N ARG A 33 -27.08 -18.93 -35.19
CA ARG A 33 -25.99 -19.82 -34.84
C ARG A 33 -24.66 -19.07 -34.77
N GLU A 34 -24.34 -18.22 -35.72
CA GLU A 34 -23.14 -17.39 -35.77
C GLU A 34 -23.10 -16.46 -34.54
N LEU A 35 -24.21 -15.83 -34.15
CA LEU A 35 -24.32 -15.01 -32.96
C LEU A 35 -24.09 -15.82 -31.65
N ILE A 36 -24.63 -17.04 -31.56
CA ILE A 36 -24.44 -17.91 -30.40
C ILE A 36 -22.95 -18.34 -30.30
N GLU A 37 -22.31 -18.60 -31.40
CA GLU A 37 -20.89 -18.96 -31.45
C GLU A 37 -20.01 -17.78 -31.05
N GLU A 38 -20.31 -16.56 -31.56
CA GLU A 38 -19.63 -15.33 -31.17
C GLU A 38 -19.75 -15.08 -29.63
N PHE A 39 -20.96 -15.21 -29.06
CA PHE A 39 -21.17 -15.09 -27.63
C PHE A 39 -20.53 -16.24 -26.82
N ALA A 40 -20.36 -17.42 -27.39
CA ALA A 40 -19.66 -18.51 -26.74
C ALA A 40 -18.16 -18.18 -26.61
N LEU A 41 -17.54 -17.62 -27.66
CA LEU A 41 -16.17 -17.14 -27.61
C LEU A 41 -16.01 -15.94 -26.65
N GLU A 42 -16.92 -14.98 -26.72
CA GLU A 42 -16.91 -13.83 -25.78
C GLU A 42 -17.04 -14.28 -24.32
N LYS A 43 -17.86 -15.29 -24.05
CA LYS A 43 -17.99 -15.90 -22.72
C LYS A 43 -16.69 -16.55 -22.26
N GLU A 44 -16.02 -17.32 -23.11
CA GLU A 44 -14.74 -17.96 -22.82
C GLU A 44 -13.65 -16.91 -22.50
N ASP A 45 -13.58 -15.86 -23.29
CA ASP A 45 -12.66 -14.74 -23.07
C ASP A 45 -12.91 -14.06 -21.70
N LEU A 46 -14.19 -13.84 -21.38
CA LEU A 46 -14.58 -13.28 -20.10
C LEU A 46 -14.22 -14.21 -18.93
N GLU A 47 -14.42 -15.53 -19.06
CA GLU A 47 -14.03 -16.49 -18.01
C GLU A 47 -12.51 -16.44 -17.74
N ASN A 48 -11.73 -16.36 -18.82
CA ASN A 48 -10.28 -16.22 -18.72
C ASN A 48 -9.87 -14.89 -18.07
N GLU A 49 -10.55 -13.80 -18.39
CA GLU A 49 -10.32 -12.50 -17.78
C GLU A 49 -10.68 -12.50 -16.28
N TYR A 50 -11.85 -12.99 -15.89
CA TYR A 50 -12.24 -13.09 -14.48
C TYR A 50 -11.28 -13.96 -13.68
N THR A 51 -10.80 -15.07 -14.25
CA THR A 51 -9.83 -15.96 -13.61
C THR A 51 -8.51 -15.24 -13.37
N ARG A 52 -8.01 -14.49 -14.38
CA ARG A 52 -6.80 -13.65 -14.22
C ARG A 52 -6.98 -12.57 -13.17
N PHE A 53 -8.16 -11.93 -13.13
CA PHE A 53 -8.46 -10.92 -12.11
C PHE A 53 -8.45 -11.49 -10.70
N ALA A 54 -9.04 -12.67 -10.48
CA ALA A 54 -9.01 -13.34 -9.19
C ALA A 54 -7.57 -13.60 -8.73
N GLN A 55 -6.70 -14.07 -9.63
CA GLN A 55 -5.26 -14.27 -9.35
C GLN A 55 -4.53 -12.96 -9.03
N GLN A 56 -4.80 -11.89 -9.78
CA GLN A 56 -4.20 -10.58 -9.52
C GLN A 56 -4.59 -10.00 -8.14
N TYR A 57 -5.83 -10.23 -7.69
CA TYR A 57 -6.22 -9.86 -6.33
C TYR A 57 -5.45 -10.63 -5.27
N ASP A 58 -5.19 -11.93 -5.48
CA ASP A 58 -4.34 -12.74 -4.60
C ASP A 58 -2.89 -12.19 -4.53
N GLU A 59 -2.31 -11.87 -5.68
CA GLU A 59 -0.96 -11.29 -5.76
C GLU A 59 -0.89 -9.92 -5.05
N LEU A 60 -1.87 -9.06 -5.26
CA LEU A 60 -1.95 -7.75 -4.61
C LEU A 60 -2.06 -7.89 -3.08
N LYS A 61 -2.84 -8.85 -2.58
CA LYS A 61 -2.95 -9.12 -1.13
C LYS A 61 -1.59 -9.44 -0.51
N LEU A 62 -0.71 -10.16 -1.21
CA LEU A 62 0.63 -10.50 -0.71
C LEU A 62 1.56 -9.28 -0.62
N THR A 63 1.30 -8.22 -1.37
CA THR A 63 2.13 -7.00 -1.40
C THR A 63 1.67 -5.93 -0.41
N VAL A 64 0.48 -6.10 0.17
CA VAL A 64 -0.15 -5.11 1.04
C VAL A 64 0.12 -5.41 2.51
N SER A 65 0.74 -4.45 3.21
CA SER A 65 0.96 -4.51 4.66
C SER A 65 -0.14 -3.80 5.46
N ASN A 66 -1.19 -3.28 4.80
CA ASN A 66 -2.27 -2.54 5.42
C ASN A 66 -3.53 -3.41 5.53
N ASP A 67 -3.95 -3.70 6.76
CA ASP A 67 -5.08 -4.59 7.04
C ASP A 67 -6.38 -4.12 6.40
N SER A 68 -6.68 -2.82 6.42
CA SER A 68 -7.90 -2.28 5.82
C SER A 68 -7.94 -2.49 4.31
N LEU A 69 -6.81 -2.27 3.64
CA LEU A 69 -6.70 -2.48 2.19
C LEU A 69 -6.75 -3.97 1.84
N SER A 70 -6.17 -4.83 2.67
CA SER A 70 -6.24 -6.29 2.52
C SER A 70 -7.68 -6.80 2.58
N ILE A 71 -8.48 -6.29 3.52
CA ILE A 71 -9.91 -6.63 3.63
C ILE A 71 -10.69 -6.20 2.38
N LEU A 72 -10.42 -4.99 1.86
CA LEU A 72 -11.08 -4.50 0.64
C LEU A 72 -10.73 -5.35 -0.57
N LEU A 73 -9.47 -5.72 -0.74
CA LEU A 73 -9.01 -6.61 -1.81
C LEU A 73 -9.68 -7.99 -1.71
N GLU A 74 -9.83 -8.53 -0.50
CA GLU A 74 -10.53 -9.80 -0.28
C GLU A 74 -12.01 -9.73 -0.67
N GLN A 75 -12.70 -8.64 -0.33
CA GLN A 75 -14.09 -8.45 -0.73
C GLN A 75 -14.26 -8.39 -2.25
N GLU A 76 -13.38 -7.67 -2.95
CA GLU A 76 -13.41 -7.60 -4.42
C GLU A 76 -13.02 -8.92 -5.08
N GLN A 77 -12.11 -9.69 -4.48
CA GLN A 77 -11.78 -11.04 -4.91
C GLN A 77 -12.98 -11.98 -4.81
N ILE A 78 -13.68 -11.99 -3.67
CA ILE A 78 -14.91 -12.80 -3.47
C ILE A 78 -15.97 -12.40 -4.49
N LYS A 79 -16.15 -11.09 -4.72
CA LYS A 79 -17.07 -10.59 -5.75
C LYS A 79 -16.70 -11.08 -7.15
N THR A 80 -15.40 -11.05 -7.48
CA THR A 80 -14.87 -11.52 -8.76
C THR A 80 -15.15 -13.01 -8.96
N GLN A 81 -14.89 -13.82 -7.94
CA GLN A 81 -15.17 -15.26 -7.97
C GLN A 81 -16.67 -15.55 -8.14
N ARG A 82 -17.54 -14.83 -7.43
CA ARG A 82 -18.98 -14.97 -7.58
C ARG A 82 -19.44 -14.63 -9.00
N LEU A 83 -18.92 -13.56 -9.59
CA LEU A 83 -19.27 -13.18 -10.97
C LEU A 83 -18.74 -14.19 -12.00
N LEU A 84 -17.59 -14.82 -11.73
CA LEU A 84 -17.06 -15.92 -12.54
C LEU A 84 -17.99 -17.14 -12.50
N GLU A 85 -18.46 -17.54 -11.31
CA GLU A 85 -19.40 -18.64 -11.18
C GLU A 85 -20.74 -18.32 -11.86
N GLU A 86 -21.23 -17.09 -11.73
CA GLU A 86 -22.41 -16.64 -12.44
C GLU A 86 -22.21 -16.74 -13.97
N LEU A 87 -21.08 -16.26 -14.50
CA LEU A 87 -20.75 -16.36 -15.91
C LEU A 87 -20.74 -17.79 -16.43
N ARG A 88 -20.20 -18.74 -15.65
CA ARG A 88 -20.17 -20.16 -16.00
C ARG A 88 -21.57 -20.74 -16.16
N THR A 89 -22.54 -20.28 -15.39
CA THR A 89 -23.93 -20.76 -15.48
C THR A 89 -24.74 -20.11 -16.57
N VAL A 90 -24.29 -18.94 -17.09
CA VAL A 90 -24.96 -18.21 -18.18
C VAL A 90 -24.85 -19.00 -19.49
N LYS A 91 -26.00 -19.18 -20.18
CA LYS A 91 -26.02 -19.75 -21.53
C LYS A 91 -25.44 -18.77 -22.55
N SER A 92 -24.68 -19.27 -23.53
CA SER A 92 -24.11 -18.44 -24.61
C SER A 92 -25.15 -17.70 -25.46
N SER A 93 -26.41 -18.16 -25.44
CA SER A 93 -27.54 -17.45 -26.08
C SER A 93 -28.05 -16.25 -25.30
N ASN A 94 -27.61 -16.04 -24.05
CA ASN A 94 -28.04 -14.92 -23.21
C ASN A 94 -27.08 -13.72 -23.34
N ALA A 95 -27.13 -13.06 -24.49
CA ALA A 95 -26.30 -11.89 -24.78
C ALA A 95 -26.43 -10.75 -23.77
N THR A 96 -27.62 -10.58 -23.16
CA THR A 96 -27.87 -9.52 -22.17
C THR A 96 -27.02 -9.74 -20.92
N GLU A 97 -27.01 -10.96 -20.38
CA GLU A 97 -26.22 -11.31 -19.19
C GLU A 97 -24.73 -11.28 -19.48
N ILE A 98 -24.27 -11.76 -20.63
CA ILE A 98 -22.86 -11.68 -21.03
C ILE A 98 -22.40 -10.20 -21.08
N ARG A 99 -23.19 -9.31 -21.69
CA ARG A 99 -22.89 -7.88 -21.74
C ARG A 99 -22.90 -7.23 -20.34
N ARG A 100 -23.81 -7.65 -19.44
CA ARG A 100 -23.83 -7.17 -18.07
C ARG A 100 -22.54 -7.56 -17.34
N LEU A 101 -22.16 -8.83 -17.41
CA LEU A 101 -20.94 -9.34 -16.78
C LEU A 101 -19.68 -8.67 -17.35
N LYS A 102 -19.64 -8.38 -18.65
CA LYS A 102 -18.55 -7.60 -19.27
C LYS A 102 -18.43 -6.19 -18.67
N LYS A 103 -19.56 -5.52 -18.41
CA LYS A 103 -19.56 -4.20 -17.73
C LYS A 103 -19.08 -4.30 -16.28
N GLU A 104 -19.48 -5.35 -15.57
CA GLU A 104 -18.99 -5.61 -14.20
C GLU A 104 -17.48 -5.83 -14.18
N LEU A 105 -16.94 -6.60 -15.13
CA LEU A 105 -15.51 -6.81 -15.28
C LEU A 105 -14.76 -5.48 -15.54
N ALA A 106 -15.31 -4.62 -16.39
CA ALA A 106 -14.74 -3.29 -16.65
C ALA A 106 -14.74 -2.41 -15.37
N SER A 107 -15.77 -2.55 -14.53
CA SER A 107 -15.83 -1.87 -13.22
C SER A 107 -14.77 -2.41 -12.25
N LEU A 108 -14.64 -3.73 -12.14
CA LEU A 108 -13.60 -4.38 -11.33
C LEU A 108 -12.20 -3.95 -11.76
N ARG A 109 -11.95 -3.84 -13.07
CA ARG A 109 -10.67 -3.34 -13.60
C ARG A 109 -10.34 -1.92 -13.11
N LYS A 110 -11.32 -1.01 -13.11
CA LYS A 110 -11.13 0.36 -12.60
C LYS A 110 -10.81 0.36 -11.09
N ILE A 111 -11.51 -0.47 -10.32
CA ILE A 111 -11.29 -0.60 -8.88
C ILE A 111 -9.88 -1.14 -8.62
N MET A 112 -9.45 -2.17 -9.32
CA MET A 112 -8.10 -2.75 -9.21
C MET A 112 -7.01 -1.71 -9.52
N ILE A 113 -7.14 -0.93 -10.59
CA ILE A 113 -6.20 0.15 -10.90
C ILE A 113 -6.15 1.17 -9.75
N GLY A 114 -7.30 1.48 -9.15
CA GLY A 114 -7.37 2.33 -7.96
C GLY A 114 -6.56 1.76 -6.79
N TYR A 115 -6.69 0.46 -6.51
CA TYR A 115 -5.91 -0.19 -5.44
C TYR A 115 -4.43 -0.24 -5.74
N ILE A 116 -4.01 -0.54 -6.97
CA ILE A 116 -2.60 -0.49 -7.38
C ILE A 116 -2.00 0.89 -7.09
N ASN A 117 -2.68 1.96 -7.50
CA ASN A 117 -2.23 3.33 -7.26
C ASN A 117 -2.15 3.67 -5.75
N GLN A 118 -3.07 3.16 -4.94
CA GLN A 118 -3.03 3.32 -3.49
C GLN A 118 -1.85 2.57 -2.86
N ILE A 119 -1.60 1.32 -3.28
CA ILE A 119 -0.48 0.52 -2.83
C ILE A 119 0.85 1.21 -3.15
N ASP A 120 1.02 1.70 -4.38
CA ASP A 120 2.21 2.42 -4.81
C ASP A 120 2.44 3.70 -3.98
N SER A 121 1.36 4.45 -3.73
CA SER A 121 1.42 5.66 -2.90
C SER A 121 1.80 5.34 -1.45
N LEU A 122 1.23 4.29 -0.86
CA LEU A 122 1.56 3.83 0.49
C LEU A 122 2.99 3.32 0.58
N ASN A 123 3.46 2.57 -0.39
CA ASN A 123 4.84 2.08 -0.45
C ASN A 123 5.83 3.24 -0.54
N LYS A 124 5.54 4.25 -1.38
CA LYS A 124 6.35 5.47 -1.48
C LYS A 124 6.40 6.22 -0.16
N LEU A 125 5.26 6.42 0.49
CA LEU A 125 5.18 7.09 1.80
C LEU A 125 5.94 6.30 2.87
N THR A 126 5.77 4.99 2.93
CA THR A 126 6.48 4.11 3.87
C THR A 126 7.99 4.19 3.70
N ASN A 127 8.48 4.22 2.45
CA ASN A 127 9.90 4.36 2.16
C ASN A 127 10.43 5.74 2.58
N GLN A 128 9.67 6.80 2.34
CA GLN A 128 10.02 8.15 2.81
C GLN A 128 10.07 8.20 4.35
N GLN A 129 9.08 7.64 5.04
CA GLN A 129 9.07 7.56 6.49
C GLN A 129 10.27 6.78 7.04
N LYS A 130 10.63 5.66 6.43
CA LYS A 130 11.83 4.89 6.81
C LYS A 130 13.11 5.73 6.70
N GLN A 131 13.25 6.53 5.64
CA GLN A 131 14.39 7.44 5.47
C GLN A 131 14.42 8.51 6.56
N VAL A 132 13.27 9.16 6.84
CA VAL A 132 13.17 10.16 7.90
C VAL A 132 13.50 9.56 9.28
N ILE A 133 12.97 8.37 9.58
CA ILE A 133 13.27 7.67 10.84
C ILE A 133 14.77 7.38 10.95
N ALA A 134 15.40 6.90 9.88
CA ALA A 134 16.84 6.65 9.89
C ALA A 134 17.64 7.93 10.14
N GLU A 135 17.30 9.03 9.49
CA GLU A 135 17.95 10.33 9.69
C GLU A 135 17.76 10.86 11.11
N VAL A 136 16.51 10.83 11.63
CA VAL A 136 16.21 11.25 13.00
C VAL A 136 16.95 10.38 14.02
N THR A 137 17.01 9.06 13.80
CA THR A 137 17.74 8.13 14.66
C THR A 137 19.24 8.46 14.68
N GLN A 138 19.80 8.75 13.50
CA GLN A 138 21.22 9.15 13.41
C GLN A 138 21.49 10.47 14.17
N LYS A 139 20.64 11.48 13.98
CA LYS A 139 20.73 12.77 14.69
C LYS A 139 20.57 12.57 16.21
N TYR A 140 19.61 11.75 16.62
CA TYR A 140 19.40 11.43 18.03
C TYR A 140 20.63 10.77 18.66
N ASN A 141 21.20 9.78 17.98
CA ASN A 141 22.39 9.09 18.45
C ASN A 141 23.61 10.02 18.54
N ALA A 142 23.77 10.92 17.57
CA ALA A 142 24.83 11.93 17.58
C ALA A 142 24.65 12.91 18.76
N ALA A 143 23.43 13.44 18.96
CA ALA A 143 23.10 14.33 20.08
C ALA A 143 23.30 13.62 21.43
N SER A 144 22.89 12.37 21.57
CA SER A 144 23.07 11.58 22.78
C SER A 144 24.55 11.39 23.13
N ARG A 145 25.41 11.12 22.13
CA ARG A 145 26.87 11.06 22.31
C ARG A 145 27.45 12.41 22.75
N GLN A 146 27.00 13.52 22.14
CA GLN A 146 27.44 14.85 22.54
C GLN A 146 27.05 15.17 23.99
N ILE A 147 25.82 14.87 24.39
CA ILE A 147 25.34 15.05 25.77
C ILE A 147 26.20 14.22 26.74
N SER A 148 26.49 12.98 26.43
CA SER A 148 27.36 12.12 27.26
C SER A 148 28.76 12.71 27.39
N ASN A 149 29.38 13.15 26.29
CA ASN A 149 30.71 13.77 26.31
C ASN A 149 30.73 15.07 27.12
N LEU A 150 29.73 15.94 26.91
CA LEU A 150 29.62 17.19 27.66
C LEU A 150 29.37 16.95 29.16
N SER A 151 28.60 15.94 29.51
CA SER A 151 28.37 15.53 30.90
C SER A 151 29.67 15.07 31.57
N GLU A 152 30.49 14.28 30.87
CA GLU A 152 31.79 13.83 31.36
C GLU A 152 32.79 14.98 31.48
N GLU A 153 32.84 15.86 30.49
CA GLU A 153 33.68 17.07 30.54
C GLU A 153 33.29 17.98 31.69
N LYS A 154 31.98 18.22 31.88
CA LYS A 154 31.46 18.97 33.06
C LYS A 154 31.90 18.34 34.38
N LYS A 155 31.80 17.00 34.47
CA LYS A 155 32.25 16.26 35.66
C LYS A 155 33.76 16.45 35.91
N ASN A 156 34.55 16.40 34.86
CA ASN A 156 36.00 16.59 34.95
C ASN A 156 36.38 18.03 35.29
N LEU A 157 35.70 19.03 34.69
CA LEU A 157 35.88 20.45 35.03
C LEU A 157 35.49 20.72 36.47
N ASN A 158 34.35 20.20 36.95
CA ASN A 158 33.96 20.34 38.36
C ASN A 158 35.00 19.76 39.29
N LYS A 159 35.59 18.58 39.00
CA LYS A 159 36.68 18.04 39.80
C LYS A 159 37.91 18.94 39.82
N LYS A 160 38.31 19.52 38.66
CA LYS A 160 39.43 20.46 38.59
C LYS A 160 39.15 21.74 39.37
N VAL A 161 37.92 22.30 39.29
CA VAL A 161 37.51 23.48 40.06
C VAL A 161 37.52 23.21 41.55
N THR A 162 37.00 22.04 41.97
CA THR A 162 37.01 21.63 43.40
C THR A 162 38.45 21.50 43.91
N LEU A 163 39.35 20.86 43.14
CA LEU A 163 40.76 20.76 43.53
C LEU A 163 41.45 22.13 43.58
N ALA A 164 41.16 23.02 42.63
CA ALA A 164 41.75 24.37 42.60
C ALA A 164 41.20 25.28 43.72
N ALA A 165 39.94 25.04 44.14
CA ALA A 165 39.29 25.76 45.27
C ALA A 165 39.72 25.24 46.66
N GLN A 166 40.25 24.02 46.73
CA GLN A 166 40.91 23.54 47.91
C GLN A 166 42.22 24.31 48.09
N LEU A 167 42.20 25.35 48.92
CA LEU A 167 43.41 25.93 49.46
C LEU A 167 44.04 24.87 50.35
N ASP A 168 44.95 24.10 49.74
CA ASP A 168 45.72 23.12 50.47
C ASP A 168 46.79 23.89 51.31
N ALA A 169 46.33 24.38 52.47
CA ALA A 169 47.22 25.02 53.41
C ALA A 169 48.04 23.96 54.15
N THR A 170 48.83 23.20 53.39
CA THR A 170 49.86 22.30 53.93
C THR A 170 51.03 23.14 54.38
N ASN A 171 51.54 22.88 55.59
CA ASN A 171 52.63 23.64 56.25
C ASN A 171 52.28 25.06 56.68
N ILE A 172 51.05 25.30 57.21
CA ILE A 172 50.75 26.52 57.96
C ILE A 172 51.50 26.39 59.30
N TRP A 173 52.44 27.24 59.49
CA TRP A 173 53.10 27.39 60.80
C TRP A 173 52.96 28.82 61.23
N ILE A 174 52.57 29.00 62.45
CA ILE A 174 52.33 30.31 63.03
C ILE A 174 53.64 30.72 63.83
N GLU A 175 54.23 31.79 63.33
CA GLU A 175 55.40 32.34 63.97
C GLU A 175 55.02 33.54 64.83
N PRO A 176 55.02 33.43 66.15
CA PRO A 176 54.69 34.53 67.01
C PRO A 176 55.76 35.63 67.01
N LYS A 177 55.35 36.90 66.81
CA LYS A 177 56.28 38.02 66.72
C LYS A 177 55.87 39.10 67.74
N ASN A 178 56.83 39.87 68.24
CA ASN A 178 56.60 41.05 69.13
C ASN A 178 56.39 42.31 68.26
N LYS A 179 56.20 43.48 68.94
CA LYS A 179 56.00 44.77 68.29
C LYS A 179 57.17 45.20 67.39
N ARG A 180 58.36 44.65 67.60
CA ARG A 180 59.58 44.90 66.73
C ARG A 180 59.80 43.84 65.71
N ASP A 181 58.75 43.02 65.38
CA ASP A 181 58.80 41.96 64.34
C ASP A 181 59.81 40.85 64.61
N LYS A 182 60.22 40.65 65.84
CA LYS A 182 61.12 39.60 66.29
C LYS A 182 60.37 38.42 66.85
N LYS A 183 60.81 37.15 66.55
CA LYS A 183 60.25 35.91 67.08
C LYS A 183 60.31 35.93 68.61
N VAL A 184 59.22 35.56 69.26
CA VAL A 184 59.11 35.48 70.70
C VAL A 184 58.65 34.12 71.16
N LYS A 185 59.19 33.69 72.32
CA LYS A 185 58.85 32.39 72.89
C LYS A 185 57.81 32.46 74.00
N LYS A 186 57.52 33.68 74.50
CA LYS A 186 56.57 33.86 75.62
C LYS A 186 55.27 34.46 75.06
N VAL A 187 54.13 33.91 75.47
CA VAL A 187 52.80 34.30 74.97
C VAL A 187 52.48 35.77 75.24
N LYS A 188 52.89 36.32 76.37
CA LYS A 188 52.61 37.73 76.75
C LYS A 188 53.32 38.73 75.85
N ASP A 189 54.30 38.36 75.07
CA ASP A 189 55.07 39.23 74.18
C ASP A 189 54.57 39.19 72.73
N ILE A 190 53.57 38.35 72.41
CA ILE A 190 53.01 38.22 71.09
C ILE A 190 52.09 39.41 70.78
N VAL A 191 52.36 40.15 69.74
CA VAL A 191 51.55 41.26 69.26
C VAL A 191 50.88 40.95 67.97
N LYS A 192 51.51 40.12 67.09
CA LYS A 192 50.99 39.68 65.81
C LYS A 192 51.57 38.32 65.42
N PHE A 193 50.80 37.60 64.59
CA PHE A 193 51.28 36.38 63.96
C PHE A 193 51.69 36.75 62.50
N ALA A 194 52.69 36.13 62.01
CA ALA A 194 53.16 36.27 60.62
C ALA A 194 52.67 35.12 59.78
#